data_98e6a51cff6c1f791941da25bdb1cb95
#
_entry.id   98e6a51cff6c1f791941da25bdb1cb95
#
_cell.length_a   1.000
_cell.length_b   1.000
_cell.length_c   1.000
_cell.angle_alpha   90.00
_cell.angle_beta   90.00
_cell.angle_gamma   90.00
#
_symmetry.space_group_name_H-M   'P 1'
#
loop_
_entity.id
_entity.type
_entity.pdbx_description
1 polymer ?
#
loop_
_entity_poly.entity_id
_entity_poly.type
_entity_poly.pdbx_seq_one_letter_code
_entity_poly.pdbx_strand_id
1 'polypeptide(L)'
;MTIEECFQKLARSPFRSRFHLSQKDKDYAAKVGIDAIRKHAEDFVAERLAPALPANDGKQTPMRGHPVFVAQHACACCCRGCLNKWYNVPKGVPLSPTQQQKIVSLLMAWIEKELSI
;
A
#
# COMPACT_ATOMS: atom_id res chain seq x y z
N MET A 1 5.47 8.14 12.82
CA MET A 1 4.02 8.29 12.55
C MET A 1 3.34 6.96 12.77
N THR A 2 2.26 6.94 13.56
CA THR A 2 1.49 5.73 13.79
C THR A 2 0.57 5.45 12.60
N ILE A 3 0.05 4.22 12.53
CA ILE A 3 -0.93 3.84 11.49
C ILE A 3 -2.16 4.75 11.59
N GLU A 4 -2.64 5.03 12.79
CA GLU A 4 -3.78 5.93 13.00
C GLU A 4 -3.51 7.33 12.47
N GLU A 5 -2.33 7.88 12.75
CA GLU A 5 -1.93 9.19 12.22
C GLU A 5 -1.86 9.18 10.69
N CYS A 6 -1.37 8.08 10.08
CA CYS A 6 -1.38 7.92 8.63
C CYS A 6 -2.81 7.99 8.10
N PHE A 7 -3.74 7.25 8.71
CA PHE A 7 -5.14 7.24 8.28
C PHE A 7 -5.78 8.61 8.38
N GLN A 8 -5.49 9.36 9.47
CA GLN A 8 -6.00 10.71 9.64
C GLN A 8 -5.49 11.65 8.53
N LYS A 9 -4.21 11.54 8.21
CA LYS A 9 -3.61 12.35 7.14
C LYS A 9 -4.21 12.00 5.77
N LEU A 10 -4.36 10.71 5.49
CA LEU A 10 -4.90 10.23 4.21
C LEU A 10 -6.38 10.62 4.04
N ALA A 11 -7.14 10.63 5.13
CA ALA A 11 -8.56 11.01 5.10
C ALA A 11 -8.78 12.45 4.64
N ARG A 12 -7.79 13.32 4.81
CA ARG A 12 -7.87 14.72 4.39
C ARG A 12 -7.60 14.91 2.89
N SER A 13 -7.11 13.87 2.21
CA SER A 13 -6.81 13.94 0.79
C SER A 13 -8.04 13.50 -0.02
N PRO A 14 -8.64 14.36 -0.85
CA PRO A 14 -9.75 13.94 -1.69
C PRO A 14 -9.38 12.79 -2.62
N PHE A 15 -8.15 12.79 -3.14
CA PHE A 15 -7.68 11.72 -4.01
C PHE A 15 -7.53 10.40 -3.25
N ARG A 16 -6.83 10.41 -2.10
CA ARG A 16 -6.54 9.17 -1.37
C ARG A 16 -7.78 8.60 -0.68
N SER A 17 -8.65 9.44 -0.16
CA SER A 17 -9.83 9.01 0.61
C SER A 17 -10.91 8.36 -0.26
N ARG A 18 -10.85 8.50 -1.57
CA ARG A 18 -11.86 7.93 -2.48
C ARG A 18 -11.64 6.45 -2.80
N PHE A 19 -10.46 5.90 -2.46
CA PHE A 19 -10.17 4.49 -2.76
C PHE A 19 -10.88 3.56 -1.78
N HIS A 20 -11.54 2.55 -2.32
CA HIS A 20 -12.22 1.50 -1.55
C HIS A 20 -12.10 0.19 -2.31
N LEU A 21 -12.12 -0.92 -1.58
CA LEU A 21 -12.13 -2.24 -2.20
C LEU A 21 -13.47 -2.47 -2.88
N SER A 22 -13.44 -2.99 -4.09
CA SER A 22 -14.63 -3.45 -4.79
C SER A 22 -15.14 -4.75 -4.15
N GLN A 23 -16.37 -5.14 -4.45
CA GLN A 23 -16.89 -6.42 -3.98
C GLN A 23 -16.04 -7.58 -4.49
N LYS A 24 -15.56 -7.49 -5.74
CA LYS A 24 -14.68 -8.50 -6.32
C LYS A 24 -13.37 -8.65 -5.52
N ASP A 25 -12.78 -7.52 -5.09
CA ASP A 25 -11.57 -7.53 -4.27
C ASP A 25 -11.84 -8.15 -2.90
N LYS A 26 -12.98 -7.82 -2.30
CA LYS A 26 -13.37 -8.39 -1.00
C LYS A 26 -13.60 -9.91 -1.11
N ASP A 27 -14.24 -10.34 -2.17
CA ASP A 27 -14.48 -11.77 -2.43
C ASP A 27 -13.15 -12.51 -2.61
N TYR A 28 -12.23 -11.93 -3.35
CA TYR A 28 -10.91 -12.51 -3.54
C TYR A 28 -10.16 -12.63 -2.21
N ALA A 29 -10.17 -11.58 -1.39
CA ALA A 29 -9.51 -11.60 -0.09
C ALA A 29 -10.11 -12.67 0.83
N ALA A 30 -11.43 -12.84 0.80
CA ALA A 30 -12.10 -13.89 1.58
C ALA A 30 -11.71 -15.28 1.08
N LYS A 31 -11.58 -15.44 -0.24
CA LYS A 31 -11.24 -16.73 -0.85
C LYS A 31 -9.82 -17.17 -0.52
N VAL A 32 -8.83 -16.28 -0.64
CA VAL A 32 -7.43 -16.66 -0.45
C VAL A 32 -6.98 -16.52 1.01
N GLY A 33 -7.67 -15.71 1.79
CA GLY A 33 -7.35 -15.48 3.20
C GLY A 33 -6.36 -14.34 3.42
N ILE A 34 -6.42 -13.76 4.62
CA ILE A 34 -5.64 -12.56 4.96
C ILE A 34 -4.12 -12.84 4.96
N ASP A 35 -3.71 -14.05 5.33
CA ASP A 35 -2.28 -14.40 5.33
C ASP A 35 -1.70 -14.43 3.92
N ALA A 36 -2.47 -14.93 2.94
CA ALA A 36 -2.07 -14.89 1.55
C ALA A 36 -1.98 -13.46 1.02
N ILE A 37 -2.93 -12.61 1.40
CA ILE A 37 -2.91 -11.19 1.00
C ILE A 37 -1.68 -10.51 1.59
N ARG A 38 -1.32 -10.79 2.85
CA ARG A 38 -0.10 -10.24 3.46
C ARG A 38 1.15 -10.66 2.70
N LYS A 39 1.23 -11.93 2.32
CA LYS A 39 2.37 -12.43 1.53
C LYS A 39 2.47 -11.72 0.19
N HIS A 40 1.34 -11.51 -0.48
CA HIS A 40 1.31 -10.74 -1.73
C HIS A 40 1.80 -9.30 -1.50
N ALA A 41 1.38 -8.66 -0.41
CA ALA A 41 1.83 -7.31 -0.08
C ALA A 41 3.33 -7.27 0.14
N GLU A 42 3.89 -8.23 0.88
CA GLU A 42 5.33 -8.33 1.09
C GLU A 42 6.09 -8.46 -0.23
N ASP A 43 5.60 -9.34 -1.12
CA ASP A 43 6.25 -9.56 -2.41
C ASP A 43 6.17 -8.32 -3.31
N PHE A 44 5.01 -7.69 -3.41
CA PHE A 44 4.86 -6.48 -4.24
C PHE A 44 5.73 -5.34 -3.73
N VAL A 45 5.77 -5.14 -2.42
CA VAL A 45 6.60 -4.08 -1.83
C VAL A 45 8.09 -4.37 -2.08
N ALA A 46 8.53 -5.61 -1.84
CA ALA A 46 9.93 -5.98 -2.03
C ALA A 46 10.38 -5.87 -3.49
N GLU A 47 9.53 -6.29 -4.42
CA GLU A 47 9.91 -6.38 -5.84
C GLU A 47 9.74 -5.06 -6.59
N ARG A 48 8.66 -4.32 -6.31
CA ARG A 48 8.28 -3.17 -7.12
C ARG A 48 8.54 -1.82 -6.46
N LEU A 49 8.63 -1.78 -5.14
CA LEU A 49 8.75 -0.52 -4.40
C LEU A 49 10.11 -0.35 -3.72
N ALA A 50 10.64 -1.42 -3.15
CA ALA A 50 11.85 -1.38 -2.33
C ALA A 50 13.15 -1.02 -3.07
N PRO A 51 13.35 -1.38 -4.36
CA PRO A 51 14.60 -1.03 -5.04
C PRO A 51 14.88 0.46 -5.03
N ALA A 52 16.16 0.83 -5.01
CA ALA A 52 16.59 2.23 -5.02
C ALA A 52 16.05 2.99 -6.24
N LEU A 53 16.04 2.32 -7.39
CA LEU A 53 15.55 2.87 -8.65
C LEU A 53 14.57 1.87 -9.26
N PRO A 54 13.32 1.85 -8.76
CA PRO A 54 12.33 0.91 -9.28
C PRO A 54 12.07 1.12 -10.77
N ALA A 55 11.85 0.05 -11.51
CA ALA A 55 11.41 0.15 -12.88
C ALA A 55 10.05 0.87 -12.93
N ASN A 56 9.89 1.79 -13.90
CA ASN A 56 8.65 2.53 -14.09
C ASN A 56 8.19 3.30 -12.84
N ASP A 57 9.13 3.92 -12.09
CA ASP A 57 8.77 4.64 -10.87
C ASP A 57 7.70 5.71 -11.16
N GLY A 58 6.63 5.67 -10.37
CA GLY A 58 5.43 6.47 -10.56
C GLY A 58 4.29 5.69 -11.23
N LYS A 59 4.58 4.56 -11.88
CA LYS A 59 3.60 3.74 -12.60
C LYS A 59 3.72 2.25 -12.31
N GLN A 60 4.50 1.87 -11.31
CA GLN A 60 4.76 0.46 -11.01
C GLN A 60 3.58 -0.26 -10.35
N THR A 61 2.66 0.47 -9.74
CA THR A 61 1.49 -0.12 -9.07
C THR A 61 0.25 0.11 -9.91
N PRO A 62 -0.39 -0.96 -10.43
CA PRO A 62 -1.67 -0.83 -11.14
C PRO A 62 -2.73 -0.16 -10.27
N MET A 63 -3.67 0.54 -10.91
CA MET A 63 -4.74 1.23 -10.18
C MET A 63 -5.77 0.27 -9.59
N ARG A 64 -5.85 -0.96 -10.11
CA ARG A 64 -6.81 -1.98 -9.69
C ARG A 64 -6.33 -3.36 -10.12
N GLY A 65 -7.06 -4.39 -9.74
CA GLY A 65 -6.75 -5.77 -10.12
C GLY A 65 -6.24 -6.61 -8.97
N HIS A 66 -5.99 -6.01 -7.81
CA HIS A 66 -5.62 -6.73 -6.60
C HIS A 66 -5.88 -5.81 -5.40
N PRO A 67 -6.40 -6.35 -4.26
CA PRO A 67 -6.63 -5.53 -3.06
C PRO A 67 -5.42 -4.74 -2.60
N VAL A 68 -4.21 -5.34 -2.70
CA VAL A 68 -2.96 -4.66 -2.31
C VAL A 68 -2.69 -3.46 -3.20
N PHE A 69 -2.97 -3.53 -4.49
CA PHE A 69 -2.76 -2.39 -5.39
C PHE A 69 -3.66 -1.20 -5.00
N VAL A 70 -4.91 -1.49 -4.69
CA VAL A 70 -5.85 -0.46 -4.22
C VAL A 70 -5.37 0.14 -2.90
N ALA A 71 -4.93 -0.71 -1.97
CA ALA A 71 -4.38 -0.27 -0.68
C ALA A 71 -3.16 0.64 -0.87
N GLN A 72 -2.27 0.30 -1.80
CA GLN A 72 -1.08 1.11 -2.06
C GLN A 72 -1.44 2.51 -2.53
N HIS A 73 -2.43 2.65 -3.40
CA HIS A 73 -2.90 3.97 -3.83
C HIS A 73 -3.61 4.71 -2.71
N ALA A 74 -4.46 4.02 -1.95
CA ALA A 74 -5.16 4.63 -0.81
C ALA A 74 -4.19 5.12 0.26
N CYS A 75 -3.10 4.39 0.50
CA CYS A 75 -2.13 4.68 1.56
C CYS A 75 -0.93 5.49 1.08
N ALA A 76 -0.93 5.98 -0.16
CA ALA A 76 0.18 6.73 -0.74
C ALA A 76 1.51 5.95 -0.74
N CYS A 77 1.44 4.63 -0.90
CA CYS A 77 2.57 3.72 -1.00
C CYS A 77 2.67 3.10 -2.40
N CYS A 78 2.20 3.80 -3.43
CA CYS A 78 2.14 3.28 -4.79
C CYS A 78 3.43 3.49 -5.58
N CYS A 79 4.29 4.41 -5.15
CA CYS A 79 5.58 4.68 -5.78
C CYS A 79 6.51 5.38 -4.81
N ARG A 80 7.80 5.46 -5.16
CA ARG A 80 8.81 6.09 -4.30
C ARG A 80 8.59 7.59 -4.17
N GLY A 81 8.04 8.23 -5.21
CA GLY A 81 7.67 9.65 -5.15
C GLY A 81 6.59 9.92 -4.11
N CYS A 82 5.57 9.08 -4.06
CA CYS A 82 4.51 9.21 -3.06
C CYS A 82 5.02 8.94 -1.64
N LEU A 83 5.87 7.92 -1.47
CA LEU A 83 6.50 7.65 -0.17
C LEU A 83 7.32 8.84 0.29
N ASN A 84 8.08 9.47 -0.60
CA ASN A 84 8.86 10.65 -0.27
C ASN A 84 7.95 11.82 0.14
N LYS A 85 6.94 12.10 -0.67
CA LYS A 85 6.03 13.22 -0.44
C LYS A 85 5.22 13.07 0.85
N TRP A 86 4.71 11.86 1.11
CA TRP A 86 3.79 11.63 2.24
C TRP A 86 4.49 11.26 3.54
N TYR A 87 5.61 10.55 3.46
CA TYR A 87 6.26 9.96 4.64
C TYR A 87 7.73 10.29 4.77
N ASN A 88 8.25 11.19 3.93
CA ASN A 88 9.66 11.60 3.93
C ASN A 88 10.64 10.43 3.75
N VAL A 89 10.23 9.41 3.03
CA VAL A 89 11.11 8.27 2.73
C VAL A 89 12.03 8.67 1.58
N PRO A 90 13.36 8.64 1.77
CA PRO A 90 14.29 9.09 0.74
C PRO A 90 14.19 8.27 -0.55
N LYS A 91 14.26 8.96 -1.69
CA LYS A 91 14.37 8.33 -3.00
C LYS A 91 15.83 7.95 -3.26
N GLY A 92 16.04 6.99 -4.15
CA GLY A 92 17.40 6.62 -4.57
C GLY A 92 18.14 5.72 -3.59
N VAL A 93 17.49 5.27 -2.53
CA VAL A 93 18.03 4.35 -1.52
C VAL A 93 17.07 3.19 -1.39
N PRO A 94 17.56 1.92 -1.36
CA PRO A 94 16.66 0.79 -1.15
C PRO A 94 15.90 0.91 0.16
N LEU A 95 14.65 0.46 0.19
CA LEU A 95 13.90 0.39 1.43
C LEU A 95 14.51 -0.69 2.32
N SER A 96 14.74 -0.34 3.59
CA SER A 96 15.21 -1.33 4.57
C SER A 96 14.12 -2.37 4.87
N PRO A 97 14.49 -3.54 5.42
CA PRO A 97 13.47 -4.50 5.88
C PRO A 97 12.47 -3.88 6.84
N THR A 98 12.91 -3.03 7.76
CA THR A 98 12.04 -2.35 8.70
C THR A 98 11.05 -1.41 8.00
N GLN A 99 11.51 -0.65 7.01
CA GLN A 99 10.64 0.22 6.22
C GLN A 99 9.61 -0.59 5.44
N GLN A 100 10.03 -1.70 4.83
CA GLN A 100 9.13 -2.59 4.11
C GLN A 100 8.04 -3.15 5.04
N GLN A 101 8.43 -3.58 6.25
CA GLN A 101 7.48 -4.10 7.24
C GLN A 101 6.46 -3.04 7.66
N LYS A 102 6.90 -1.82 7.88
CA LYS A 102 5.98 -0.72 8.23
C LYS A 102 4.98 -0.43 7.11
N ILE A 103 5.45 -0.45 5.87
CA ILE A 103 4.57 -0.25 4.72
C ILE A 103 3.54 -1.38 4.65
N VAL A 104 3.98 -2.63 4.73
CA VAL A 104 3.08 -3.79 4.69
C VAL A 104 2.06 -3.70 5.83
N SER A 105 2.49 -3.33 7.03
CA SER A 105 1.57 -3.19 8.17
C SER A 105 0.49 -2.13 7.91
N LEU A 106 0.86 -1.01 7.32
CA LEU A 106 -0.10 0.04 6.95
C LEU A 106 -1.10 -0.47 5.91
N LEU A 107 -0.60 -1.13 4.86
CA LEU A 107 -1.45 -1.68 3.80
C LEU A 107 -2.44 -2.71 4.36
N MET A 108 -1.96 -3.61 5.21
CA MET A 108 -2.81 -4.64 5.80
C MET A 108 -3.85 -4.06 6.75
N ALA A 109 -3.47 -3.06 7.54
CA ALA A 109 -4.43 -2.36 8.40
C ALA A 109 -5.54 -1.70 7.59
N TRP A 110 -5.20 -1.08 6.46
CA TRP A 110 -6.18 -0.48 5.56
C TRP A 110 -7.11 -1.54 4.95
N ILE A 111 -6.54 -2.65 4.46
CA ILE A 111 -7.33 -3.75 3.88
C ILE A 111 -8.28 -4.34 4.93
N GLU A 112 -7.79 -4.60 6.14
CA GLU A 112 -8.60 -5.15 7.22
C GLU A 112 -9.76 -4.21 7.58
N LYS A 113 -9.51 -2.91 7.61
CA LYS A 113 -10.55 -1.91 7.84
C LYS A 113 -11.62 -1.95 6.74
N GLU A 114 -11.20 -2.08 5.48
CA GLU A 114 -12.13 -2.17 4.36
C GLU A 114 -12.94 -3.47 4.37
N LEU A 115 -12.37 -4.55 4.88
CA LEU A 115 -13.07 -5.83 5.00
C LEU A 115 -14.01 -5.89 6.21
N SER A 116 -13.81 -5.02 7.19
CA SER A 116 -14.69 -4.94 8.36
C SER A 116 -16.04 -4.35 7.98
N ILE A 117 -17.06 -4.82 8.63
CA ILE A 117 -18.40 -4.36 8.39
C ILE A 117 -18.86 -3.52 9.57
#